data_4eb91ae119d98178d9e78edf127def48
#
_entry.id   4eb91ae119d98178d9e78edf127def48
#
_cell.length_a   1.000
_cell.length_b   1.000
_cell.length_c   1.000
_cell.angle_alpha   90.00
_cell.angle_beta   90.00
_cell.angle_gamma   90.00
#
_symmetry.space_group_name_H-M   'P 1'
#
loop_
_entity.id
_entity.type
_entity.pdbx_description
1 polymer ?
#
loop_
_entity_poly.entity_id
_entity_poly.type
_entity_poly.pdbx_seq_one_letter_code
_entity_poly.pdbx_strand_id
1 'polypeptide(L)'
;MKIALDPTPFHHSHSLLDFPRVAADLGYKYLQLTPHADMIPFYNHPKADDELVARMNKACKDAGVEIASVLPVLRWSGPDEDAREAAVRYWKRAIRIAVDLGVSTMNTEFSGRPEKAEESERAFYRSMEELLPLIER
;
A
#
# COMPACT_ATOMS: atom_id res chain seq x y z
N MET A 1 13.45 1.84 -18.58
CA MET A 1 12.09 1.62 -18.02
C MET A 1 12.18 0.52 -16.98
N LYS A 2 11.58 0.70 -15.80
CA LYS A 2 11.49 -0.33 -14.76
C LYS A 2 10.07 -0.94 -14.81
N ILE A 3 9.99 -2.26 -14.83
CA ILE A 3 8.71 -2.99 -14.82
C ILE A 3 8.63 -3.74 -13.50
N ALA A 4 7.58 -3.52 -12.72
CA ALA A 4 7.31 -4.21 -11.47
C ALA A 4 6.23 -5.28 -11.68
N LEU A 5 6.41 -6.43 -11.01
CA LEU A 5 5.39 -7.46 -10.93
C LEU A 5 4.32 -7.05 -9.90
N ASP A 6 3.06 -7.15 -10.29
CA ASP A 6 1.93 -7.16 -9.35
C ASP A 6 1.69 -8.62 -8.89
N PRO A 7 1.84 -8.93 -7.60
CA PRO A 7 1.72 -10.30 -7.09
C PRO A 7 0.27 -10.76 -6.86
N THR A 8 -0.73 -9.93 -7.14
CA THR A 8 -2.15 -10.25 -6.89
C THR A 8 -2.57 -11.62 -7.43
N PRO A 9 -2.16 -12.06 -8.64
CA PRO A 9 -2.50 -13.40 -9.14
C PRO A 9 -1.96 -14.56 -8.29
N PHE A 10 -0.95 -14.31 -7.46
CA PHE A 10 -0.27 -15.33 -6.64
C PHE A 10 -0.78 -15.40 -5.20
N HIS A 11 -1.71 -14.52 -4.78
CA HIS A 11 -2.20 -14.43 -3.40
C HIS A 11 -2.83 -15.73 -2.88
N HIS A 12 -3.37 -16.58 -3.75
CA HIS A 12 -4.00 -17.84 -3.37
C HIS A 12 -3.04 -19.04 -3.36
N SER A 13 -1.84 -18.88 -3.92
CA SER A 13 -0.89 -19.99 -4.12
C SER A 13 0.43 -19.80 -3.38
N HIS A 14 0.73 -18.58 -2.94
CA HIS A 14 1.99 -18.23 -2.29
C HIS A 14 1.74 -17.35 -1.07
N SER A 15 2.60 -17.45 -0.06
CA SER A 15 2.58 -16.53 1.06
C SER A 15 3.15 -15.16 0.68
N LEU A 16 2.79 -14.13 1.42
CA LEU A 16 3.30 -12.78 1.22
C LEU A 16 4.84 -12.74 1.10
N LEU A 17 5.55 -13.49 1.95
CA LEU A 17 7.01 -13.49 1.99
C LEU A 17 7.65 -14.32 0.86
N ASP A 18 6.88 -15.08 0.10
CA ASP A 18 7.35 -15.76 -1.10
C ASP A 18 7.35 -14.86 -2.35
N PHE A 19 6.60 -13.76 -2.35
CA PHE A 19 6.45 -12.90 -3.54
C PHE A 19 7.77 -12.38 -4.11
N PRO A 20 8.78 -11.95 -3.31
CA PRO A 20 10.07 -11.55 -3.86
C PRO A 20 10.75 -12.69 -4.66
N ARG A 21 10.70 -13.91 -4.16
CA ARG A 21 11.24 -15.07 -4.86
C ARG A 21 10.45 -15.37 -6.13
N VAL A 22 9.12 -15.35 -6.08
CA VAL A 22 8.25 -15.52 -7.26
C VAL A 22 8.59 -14.49 -8.34
N ALA A 23 8.77 -13.22 -7.95
CA ALA A 23 9.17 -12.18 -8.89
C ALA A 23 10.54 -12.46 -9.52
N ALA A 24 11.52 -12.87 -8.72
CA ALA A 24 12.86 -13.23 -9.21
C ALA A 24 12.83 -14.42 -10.17
N ASP A 25 12.11 -15.49 -9.82
CA ASP A 25 11.98 -16.70 -10.64
C ASP A 25 11.31 -16.42 -12.01
N LEU A 26 10.44 -15.39 -12.06
CA LEU A 26 9.83 -14.90 -13.30
C LEU A 26 10.70 -13.86 -14.04
N GLY A 27 11.89 -13.54 -13.51
CA GLY A 27 12.82 -12.60 -14.13
C GLY A 27 12.56 -11.11 -13.83
N TYR A 28 11.67 -10.79 -12.88
CA TYR A 28 11.41 -9.43 -12.45
C TYR A 28 12.40 -9.00 -11.36
N LYS A 29 12.83 -7.74 -11.43
CA LYS A 29 13.67 -7.09 -10.40
C LYS A 29 12.88 -6.19 -9.48
N TYR A 30 11.64 -5.91 -9.82
CA TYR A 30 10.79 -4.97 -9.10
C TYR A 30 9.44 -5.60 -8.79
N LEU A 31 8.94 -5.31 -7.60
CA LEU A 31 7.66 -5.76 -7.08
C LEU A 31 6.82 -4.54 -6.69
N GLN A 32 5.53 -4.52 -7.01
CA GLN A 32 4.56 -3.62 -6.40
C GLN A 32 3.85 -4.39 -5.28
N LEU A 33 3.88 -3.88 -4.04
CA LEU A 33 3.07 -4.45 -2.97
C LEU A 33 1.62 -3.98 -3.11
N THR A 34 0.77 -4.90 -3.50
CA THR A 34 -0.68 -4.74 -3.58
C THR A 34 -1.35 -5.12 -2.26
N PRO A 35 -2.63 -4.77 -2.05
CA PRO A 35 -3.31 -5.11 -0.81
C PRO A 35 -3.22 -6.61 -0.49
N HIS A 36 -2.82 -6.91 0.74
CA HIS A 36 -2.70 -8.28 1.23
C HIS A 36 -3.23 -8.38 2.66
N ALA A 37 -3.91 -9.50 2.97
CA ALA A 37 -4.57 -9.71 4.26
C ALA A 37 -3.64 -9.58 5.46
N ASP A 38 -2.36 -9.94 5.31
CA ASP A 38 -1.38 -9.93 6.39
C ASP A 38 -0.60 -8.62 6.50
N MET A 39 -0.58 -7.78 5.46
CA MET A 39 0.21 -6.53 5.47
C MET A 39 -0.69 -5.29 5.46
N ILE A 40 -1.25 -4.93 4.32
CA ILE A 40 -2.18 -3.80 4.15
C ILE A 40 -3.44 -4.34 3.48
N PRO A 41 -4.45 -4.77 4.23
CA PRO A 41 -5.66 -5.35 3.65
C PRO A 41 -6.52 -4.27 2.99
N PHE A 42 -7.39 -4.67 2.06
CA PHE A 42 -8.37 -3.77 1.46
C PHE A 42 -9.24 -3.11 2.52
N TYR A 43 -9.34 -1.79 2.48
CA TYR A 43 -10.24 -0.95 3.28
C TYR A 43 -10.13 -1.12 4.81
N ASN A 44 -9.07 -1.76 5.29
CA ASN A 44 -8.88 -2.06 6.70
C ASN A 44 -7.54 -1.53 7.21
N HIS A 45 -7.42 -1.51 8.55
CA HIS A 45 -6.19 -1.10 9.21
C HIS A 45 -5.01 -1.99 8.78
N PRO A 46 -3.86 -1.40 8.37
CA PRO A 46 -2.65 -2.16 8.10
C PRO A 46 -2.24 -3.01 9.31
N LYS A 47 -1.97 -4.30 9.06
CA LYS A 47 -1.66 -5.28 10.12
C LYS A 47 -0.17 -5.50 10.30
N ALA A 48 0.65 -5.15 9.30
CA ALA A 48 2.08 -5.37 9.37
C ALA A 48 2.68 -4.71 10.61
N ASP A 49 3.37 -5.51 11.41
CA ASP A 49 4.24 -5.07 12.48
C ASP A 49 5.69 -4.93 11.98
N ASP A 50 6.56 -4.47 12.84
CA ASP A 50 7.96 -4.21 12.48
C ASP A 50 8.71 -5.53 12.16
N GLU A 51 8.30 -6.65 12.76
CA GLU A 51 8.88 -7.96 12.46
C GLU A 51 8.53 -8.41 11.04
N LEU A 52 7.26 -8.31 10.63
CA LEU A 52 6.85 -8.66 9.27
C LEU A 52 7.52 -7.76 8.22
N VAL A 53 7.66 -6.46 8.51
CA VAL A 53 8.37 -5.51 7.63
C VAL A 53 9.85 -5.91 7.49
N ALA A 54 10.52 -6.24 8.59
CA ALA A 54 11.91 -6.69 8.56
C ALA A 54 12.07 -8.00 7.77
N ARG A 55 11.15 -8.94 7.92
CA ARG A 55 11.13 -10.21 7.15
C ARG A 55 10.91 -9.97 5.67
N MET A 56 10.03 -9.04 5.28
CA MET A 56 9.82 -8.67 3.90
C MET A 56 11.08 -8.05 3.28
N ASN A 57 11.72 -7.11 3.99
CA ASN A 57 12.99 -6.53 3.56
C ASN A 57 14.08 -7.60 3.36
N LYS A 58 14.15 -8.57 4.28
CA LYS A 58 15.07 -9.69 4.14
C LYS A 58 14.74 -10.56 2.93
N ALA A 59 13.47 -10.91 2.71
CA ALA A 59 13.04 -11.72 1.57
C ALA A 59 13.37 -11.03 0.24
N CYS A 60 13.15 -9.71 0.14
CA CYS A 60 13.52 -8.91 -1.02
C CYS A 60 15.03 -8.93 -1.27
N LYS A 61 15.82 -8.73 -0.22
CA LYS A 61 17.27 -8.75 -0.30
C LYS A 61 17.81 -10.13 -0.74
N ASP A 62 17.27 -11.20 -0.15
CA ASP A 62 17.69 -12.57 -0.46
C ASP A 62 17.33 -12.96 -1.93
N ALA A 63 16.24 -12.44 -2.46
CA ALA A 63 15.81 -12.68 -3.83
C ALA A 63 16.44 -11.71 -4.86
N GLY A 64 17.10 -10.64 -4.42
CA GLY A 64 17.62 -9.59 -5.31
C GLY A 64 16.52 -8.77 -5.98
N VAL A 65 15.39 -8.58 -5.31
CA VAL A 65 14.21 -7.83 -5.79
C VAL A 65 14.02 -6.58 -4.95
N GLU A 66 13.60 -5.49 -5.57
CA GLU A 66 13.26 -4.22 -4.91
C GLU A 66 11.75 -3.99 -4.95
N ILE A 67 11.19 -3.45 -3.87
CA ILE A 67 9.80 -2.97 -3.86
C ILE A 67 9.79 -1.58 -4.52
N ALA A 68 9.15 -1.48 -5.68
CA ALA A 68 9.09 -0.23 -6.44
C ALA A 68 7.99 0.71 -5.93
N SER A 69 6.89 0.16 -5.42
CA SER A 69 5.77 0.93 -4.89
C SER A 69 4.90 0.07 -3.96
N VAL A 70 4.13 0.76 -3.12
CA VAL A 70 3.08 0.16 -2.30
C VAL A 70 1.74 0.70 -2.78
N LEU A 71 0.73 -0.17 -2.92
CA LEU A 71 -0.63 0.18 -3.31
C LEU A 71 -1.60 -0.07 -2.15
N PRO A 72 -1.82 0.84 -1.22
CA PRO A 72 -2.94 0.77 -0.29
C PRO A 72 -4.24 1.14 -1.00
N VAL A 73 -5.31 0.41 -0.72
CA VAL A 73 -6.65 0.73 -1.21
C VAL A 73 -7.53 1.02 0.00
N LEU A 74 -7.75 2.31 0.26
CA LEU A 74 -8.42 2.83 1.45
C LEU A 74 -9.48 3.87 1.06
N ARG A 75 -10.57 3.97 1.84
CA ARG A 75 -11.71 4.83 1.51
C ARG A 75 -11.56 6.27 2.00
N TRP A 76 -10.49 6.91 1.67
CA TRP A 76 -10.12 8.26 2.13
C TRP A 76 -10.84 9.42 1.44
N SER A 77 -11.54 9.16 0.36
CA SER A 77 -12.40 10.12 -0.35
C SER A 77 -13.89 9.79 -0.22
N GLY A 78 -14.26 8.91 0.70
CA GLY A 78 -15.66 8.62 0.99
C GLY A 78 -16.36 9.82 1.65
N PRO A 79 -17.64 10.08 1.33
CA PRO A 79 -18.38 11.19 1.90
C PRO A 79 -18.82 10.96 3.35
N ASP A 80 -18.67 9.76 3.88
CA ASP A 80 -18.89 9.44 5.28
C ASP A 80 -17.65 9.85 6.11
N GLU A 81 -17.83 10.74 7.06
CA GLU A 81 -16.73 11.34 7.82
C GLU A 81 -16.01 10.33 8.71
N ASP A 82 -16.72 9.48 9.41
CA ASP A 82 -16.12 8.47 10.29
C ASP A 82 -15.26 7.49 9.48
N ALA A 83 -15.76 7.08 8.31
CA ALA A 83 -15.01 6.21 7.39
C ALA A 83 -13.78 6.92 6.82
N ARG A 84 -13.88 8.22 6.50
CA ARG A 84 -12.77 9.03 6.01
C ARG A 84 -11.67 9.16 7.07
N GLU A 85 -12.04 9.50 8.31
CA GLU A 85 -11.09 9.61 9.42
C GLU A 85 -10.40 8.28 9.73
N ALA A 86 -11.15 7.16 9.68
CA ALA A 86 -10.57 5.83 9.81
C ALA A 86 -9.56 5.56 8.68
N ALA A 87 -9.91 5.89 7.44
CA ALA A 87 -9.02 5.73 6.30
C ALA A 87 -7.75 6.58 6.42
N VAL A 88 -7.83 7.81 6.92
CA VAL A 88 -6.66 8.66 7.19
C VAL A 88 -5.74 8.02 8.25
N ARG A 89 -6.30 7.46 9.33
CA ARG A 89 -5.50 6.70 10.31
C ARG A 89 -4.80 5.51 9.67
N TYR A 90 -5.47 4.79 8.78
CA TYR A 90 -4.89 3.66 8.05
C TYR A 90 -3.78 4.11 7.09
N TRP A 91 -3.98 5.22 6.40
CA TRP A 91 -2.97 5.84 5.55
C TRP A 91 -1.71 6.23 6.34
N LYS A 92 -1.86 6.84 7.51
CA LYS A 92 -0.71 7.18 8.39
C LYS A 92 0.11 5.93 8.73
N ARG A 93 -0.55 4.79 8.98
CA ARG A 93 0.16 3.51 9.21
C ARG A 93 0.78 2.96 7.93
N ALA A 94 0.07 3.01 6.79
CA ALA A 94 0.58 2.54 5.51
C ALA A 94 1.81 3.35 5.04
N ILE A 95 1.82 4.67 5.23
CA ILE A 95 2.98 5.53 4.94
C ILE A 95 4.17 5.09 5.79
N ARG A 96 3.98 4.84 7.08
CA ARG A 96 5.06 4.37 7.95
C ARG A 96 5.63 3.04 7.50
N ILE A 97 4.76 2.07 7.13
CA ILE A 97 5.19 0.80 6.56
C ILE A 97 6.01 1.01 5.27
N ALA A 98 5.59 1.90 4.37
CA ALA A 98 6.33 2.20 3.16
C ALA A 98 7.73 2.78 3.47
N VAL A 99 7.82 3.69 4.44
CA VAL A 99 9.10 4.25 4.91
C VAL A 99 10.00 3.14 5.47
N ASP A 100 9.48 2.27 6.33
CA ASP A 100 10.23 1.17 6.95
C ASP A 100 10.67 0.10 5.92
N LEU A 101 9.92 -0.04 4.81
CA LEU A 101 10.31 -0.85 3.64
C LEU A 101 11.33 -0.14 2.73
N GLY A 102 11.65 1.13 2.97
CA GLY A 102 12.52 1.92 2.10
C GLY A 102 11.88 2.32 0.76
N VAL A 103 10.55 2.36 0.68
CA VAL A 103 9.80 2.65 -0.54
C VAL A 103 9.32 4.10 -0.53
N SER A 104 9.67 4.85 -1.58
CA SER A 104 9.32 6.27 -1.72
C SER A 104 8.07 6.53 -2.56
N THR A 105 7.46 5.48 -3.14
CA THR A 105 6.30 5.62 -4.03
C THR A 105 5.12 4.84 -3.48
N MET A 106 4.00 5.54 -3.32
CA MET A 106 2.72 4.93 -2.98
C MET A 106 1.69 5.29 -4.06
N ASN A 107 0.99 4.28 -4.56
CA ASN A 107 -0.13 4.43 -5.47
C ASN A 107 -1.43 4.28 -4.69
N THR A 108 -2.52 4.85 -5.18
CA THR A 108 -3.83 4.67 -4.57
C THR A 108 -4.95 4.88 -5.57
N GLU A 109 -6.14 4.48 -5.18
CA GLU A 109 -7.37 4.74 -5.93
C GLU A 109 -8.13 5.90 -5.31
N PHE A 110 -8.79 6.69 -6.16
CA PHE A 110 -9.82 7.61 -5.72
C PHE A 110 -11.10 6.82 -5.44
N SER A 111 -11.41 6.61 -4.17
CA SER A 111 -12.53 5.77 -3.72
C SER A 111 -13.83 6.56 -3.49
N GLY A 112 -14.04 7.64 -4.25
CA GLY A 112 -15.23 8.49 -4.17
C GLY A 112 -16.48 7.80 -4.73
N ARG A 113 -17.65 8.41 -4.48
CA ARG A 113 -18.94 7.98 -4.99
C ARG A 113 -19.39 8.90 -6.12
N PRO A 114 -19.65 8.37 -7.32
CA PRO A 114 -20.09 9.20 -8.46
C PRO A 114 -21.34 10.04 -8.16
N GLU A 115 -22.30 9.47 -7.41
CA GLU A 115 -23.53 10.16 -7.00
C GLU A 115 -23.32 11.27 -5.95
N LYS A 116 -22.12 11.34 -5.37
CA LYS A 116 -21.67 12.33 -4.39
C LYS A 116 -20.28 12.87 -4.74
N ALA A 117 -20.06 13.18 -6.01
CA ALA A 117 -18.75 13.52 -6.55
C ALA A 117 -18.10 14.71 -5.83
N GLU A 118 -18.83 15.82 -5.64
CA GLU A 118 -18.29 17.01 -4.97
C GLU A 118 -17.98 16.77 -3.47
N GLU A 119 -18.80 15.99 -2.79
CA GLU A 119 -18.56 15.64 -1.38
C GLU A 119 -17.32 14.74 -1.28
N SER A 120 -17.17 13.78 -2.20
CA SER A 120 -16.02 12.89 -2.28
C SER A 120 -14.72 13.63 -2.58
N GLU A 121 -14.76 14.61 -3.49
CA GLU A 121 -13.61 15.46 -3.81
C GLU A 121 -13.20 16.30 -2.60
N ARG A 122 -14.15 16.94 -1.91
CA ARG A 122 -13.84 17.67 -0.66
C ARG A 122 -13.27 16.77 0.42
N ALA A 123 -13.80 15.56 0.59
CA ALA A 123 -13.27 14.58 1.54
C ALA A 123 -11.83 14.16 1.18
N PHE A 124 -11.55 13.97 -0.10
CA PHE A 124 -10.20 13.67 -0.61
C PHE A 124 -9.21 14.79 -0.24
N TYR A 125 -9.52 16.04 -0.56
CA TYR A 125 -8.62 17.16 -0.26
C TYR A 125 -8.36 17.31 1.24
N ARG A 126 -9.38 17.17 2.08
CA ARG A 126 -9.19 17.20 3.54
C ARG A 126 -8.29 16.06 4.02
N SER A 127 -8.46 14.85 3.46
CA SER A 127 -7.58 13.72 3.78
C SER A 127 -6.13 13.98 3.36
N MET A 128 -5.92 14.59 2.18
CA MET A 128 -4.59 14.99 1.71
C MET A 128 -3.94 16.03 2.64
N GLU A 129 -4.67 17.07 3.04
CA GLU A 129 -4.18 18.09 3.95
C GLU A 129 -3.69 17.49 5.29
N GLU A 130 -4.38 16.46 5.79
CA GLU A 130 -3.97 15.74 7.00
C GLU A 130 -2.74 14.85 6.82
N LEU A 131 -2.48 14.36 5.58
CA LEU A 131 -1.40 13.43 5.27
C LEU A 131 -0.13 14.11 4.75
N LEU A 132 -0.25 15.29 4.10
CA LEU A 132 0.87 16.04 3.54
C LEU A 132 2.06 16.20 4.49
N PRO A 133 1.89 16.56 5.78
CA PRO A 133 3.02 16.70 6.70
C PRO A 133 3.83 15.42 6.95
N LEU A 134 3.25 14.24 6.61
CA LEU A 134 3.94 12.95 6.69
C LEU A 134 4.60 12.56 5.37
N ILE A 135 4.04 13.02 4.25
CA ILE A 135 4.52 12.69 2.89
C ILE A 135 5.74 13.54 2.52
N GLU A 136 5.82 14.77 3.04
CA GLU A 136 6.90 15.73 2.76
C GLU A 136 8.18 15.52 3.61
N ARG A 137 8.20 14.54 4.51
CA ARG A 137 9.36 14.20 5.35
C ARG A 137 10.20 13.08 4.74
#